data_f06f3c391c2b0fd03197e4572b2935e3
#
_entry.id   f06f3c391c2b0fd03197e4572b2935e3
#
_cell.length_a   1.000
_cell.length_b   1.000
_cell.length_c   1.000
_cell.angle_alpha   90.00
_cell.angle_beta   90.00
_cell.angle_gamma   90.00
#
_symmetry.space_group_name_H-M   'P 1'
#
loop_
_entity.id
_entity.type
_entity.pdbx_description
1 polymer ?
#
loop_
_entity_poly.entity_id
_entity_poly.type
_entity_poly.pdbx_seq_one_letter_code
_entity_poly.pdbx_strand_id
1 'polypeptide(L)'
;YGKKLDYDVKKYSVNNMWINVNGYKDYNEQHIHPYCIFAGVYYINVTPEQGELCLTRHDIYQKELSFANFEKLNPYNWSNYEIKPNNHMCILFPANLPHSVRPNLTNEKRVSLSFNIQGTV
;
A
#
# COMPACT_ATOMS: atom_id res chain seq x y z
N TYR A 1 17.01 -3.83 -1.75
CA TYR A 1 16.06 -4.90 -2.08
C TYR A 1 16.55 -5.70 -3.30
N GLY A 2 16.76 -5.07 -4.44
CA GLY A 2 17.25 -5.75 -5.65
C GLY A 2 18.56 -6.49 -5.46
N LYS A 3 19.50 -5.92 -4.73
CA LYS A 3 20.78 -6.57 -4.40
C LYS A 3 20.64 -7.84 -3.53
N LYS A 4 19.65 -7.87 -2.63
CA LYS A 4 19.37 -9.05 -1.80
C LYS A 4 18.79 -10.22 -2.57
N LEU A 5 18.15 -9.94 -3.71
CA LEU A 5 17.50 -10.93 -4.57
C LEU A 5 18.28 -11.22 -5.85
N ASP A 6 19.52 -10.70 -5.94
CA ASP A 6 20.41 -10.83 -7.09
C ASP A 6 19.79 -10.37 -8.43
N TYR A 7 18.84 -9.43 -8.39
CA TYR A 7 18.30 -8.80 -9.60
C TYR A 7 19.26 -7.74 -10.13
N ASP A 8 19.49 -7.74 -11.44
CA ASP A 8 20.31 -6.75 -12.14
C ASP A 8 19.55 -5.43 -12.35
N VAL A 9 19.15 -4.80 -11.25
CA VAL A 9 18.52 -3.47 -11.27
C VAL A 9 19.58 -2.42 -11.00
N LYS A 10 19.87 -1.61 -12.00
CA LYS A 10 20.93 -0.58 -11.95
C LYS A 10 20.43 0.76 -11.45
N LYS A 11 19.16 1.09 -11.73
CA LYS A 11 18.59 2.37 -11.35
C LYS A 11 17.12 2.24 -10.97
N TYR A 12 16.73 2.95 -9.92
CA TYR A 12 15.33 3.18 -9.56
C TYR A 12 14.96 4.62 -9.86
N SER A 13 13.76 4.84 -10.37
CA SER A 13 13.24 6.18 -10.65
C SER A 13 11.74 6.24 -10.35
N VAL A 14 11.29 7.39 -9.87
CA VAL A 14 9.86 7.69 -9.79
C VAL A 14 9.38 8.02 -11.21
N ASN A 15 8.46 7.22 -11.75
CA ASN A 15 7.95 7.42 -13.10
C ASN A 15 6.57 8.11 -13.12
N ASN A 16 5.76 7.94 -12.08
CA ASN A 16 4.46 8.57 -11.93
C ASN A 16 4.32 9.14 -10.52
N MET A 17 3.70 10.30 -10.42
CA MET A 17 3.39 10.95 -9.15
C MET A 17 2.11 11.77 -9.31
N TRP A 18 1.18 11.64 -8.35
CA TRP A 18 -0.08 12.39 -8.37
C TRP A 18 -0.60 12.66 -6.97
N ILE A 19 -1.37 13.74 -6.85
CA ILE A 19 -2.02 14.12 -5.59
C ILE A 19 -3.44 13.59 -5.58
N ASN A 20 -3.84 12.97 -4.46
CA ASN A 20 -5.20 12.55 -4.17
C ASN A 20 -5.80 13.50 -3.13
N VAL A 21 -7.00 13.98 -3.44
CA VAL A 21 -7.82 14.78 -2.53
C VAL A 21 -9.15 14.04 -2.34
N ASN A 22 -9.31 13.36 -1.22
CA ASN A 22 -10.47 12.53 -0.95
C ASN A 22 -11.37 13.17 0.11
N GLY A 23 -12.62 13.44 -0.27
CA GLY A 23 -13.66 13.95 0.61
C GLY A 23 -14.38 12.86 1.38
N TYR A 24 -15.52 13.22 2.00
CA TYR A 24 -16.36 12.29 2.76
C TYR A 24 -16.85 11.13 1.90
N LYS A 25 -16.64 9.91 2.36
CA LYS A 25 -16.95 8.63 1.71
C LYS A 25 -16.09 8.27 0.49
N ASP A 26 -15.18 9.12 0.05
CA ASP A 26 -14.26 8.75 -1.01
C ASP A 26 -13.32 7.62 -0.56
N TYR A 27 -13.10 6.66 -1.44
CA TYR A 27 -12.28 5.46 -1.19
C TYR A 27 -11.56 5.05 -2.48
N ASN A 28 -10.61 4.13 -2.36
CA ASN A 28 -9.98 3.49 -3.51
C ASN A 28 -10.25 2.00 -3.47
N GLU A 29 -10.79 1.45 -4.55
CA GLU A 29 -10.98 0.01 -4.72
C GLU A 29 -9.66 -0.75 -4.73
N GLN A 30 -9.74 -2.04 -4.48
CA GLN A 30 -8.55 -2.89 -4.51
C GLN A 30 -7.97 -2.95 -5.92
N HIS A 31 -6.66 -2.69 -6.03
CA HIS A 31 -5.93 -2.68 -7.29
C HIS A 31 -4.45 -3.00 -7.07
N ILE A 32 -3.73 -3.17 -8.16
CA ILE A 32 -2.27 -3.30 -8.23
C ILE A 32 -1.73 -2.27 -9.23
N HIS A 33 -0.43 -2.00 -9.19
CA HIS A 33 0.25 -1.11 -10.14
C HIS A 33 1.09 -1.93 -11.11
N PRO A 34 0.62 -2.18 -12.35
CA PRO A 34 1.41 -2.90 -13.35
C PRO A 34 2.62 -2.07 -13.80
N TYR A 35 3.66 -2.77 -14.26
CA TYR A 35 4.88 -2.16 -14.81
C TYR A 35 5.71 -1.31 -13.82
N CYS A 36 5.49 -1.51 -12.53
CA CYS A 36 6.24 -0.84 -11.46
C CYS A 36 6.81 -1.88 -10.50
N ILE A 37 7.89 -1.55 -9.81
CA ILE A 37 8.48 -2.40 -8.78
C ILE A 37 7.84 -2.09 -7.42
N PHE A 38 7.71 -0.81 -7.10
CA PHE A 38 7.09 -0.34 -5.87
C PHE A 38 6.01 0.71 -6.17
N ALA A 39 5.01 0.73 -5.31
CA ALA A 39 4.07 1.83 -5.15
C ALA A 39 4.29 2.47 -3.79
N GLY A 40 3.96 3.75 -3.69
CA GLY A 40 4.09 4.47 -2.44
C GLY A 40 3.02 5.53 -2.26
N VAL A 41 2.81 5.89 -0.99
CA VAL A 41 1.95 6.99 -0.59
C VAL A 41 2.65 7.83 0.46
N TYR A 42 2.61 9.13 0.29
CA TYR A 42 3.03 10.12 1.29
C TYR A 42 1.82 10.94 1.74
N TYR A 43 1.57 10.97 3.03
CA TYR A 43 0.44 11.70 3.60
C TYR A 43 0.82 13.15 3.87
N ILE A 44 0.11 14.08 3.21
CA ILE A 44 0.39 15.53 3.28
C ILE A 44 -0.44 16.17 4.39
N ASN A 45 -1.76 15.92 4.37
CA ASN A 45 -2.69 16.45 5.37
C ASN A 45 -3.80 15.42 5.61
N VAL A 46 -3.71 14.71 6.72
CA VAL A 46 -4.60 13.60 7.07
C VAL A 46 -4.80 13.50 8.58
N THR A 47 -5.88 12.81 8.95
CA THR A 47 -6.10 12.30 10.31
C THR A 47 -6.28 10.78 10.28
N PRO A 48 -6.08 10.07 11.40
CA PRO A 48 -6.19 8.60 11.46
C PRO A 48 -7.58 8.05 11.08
N GLU A 49 -8.63 8.86 11.14
CA GLU A 49 -10.02 8.48 10.86
C GLU A 49 -10.41 8.62 9.39
N GLN A 50 -9.49 9.04 8.54
CA GLN A 50 -9.74 9.31 7.12
C GLN A 50 -9.58 8.11 6.19
N GLY A 51 -9.57 6.91 6.72
CA GLY A 51 -9.51 5.66 5.97
C GLY A 51 -8.12 5.06 5.89
N GLU A 52 -8.02 3.81 6.31
CA GLU A 52 -6.80 3.02 6.32
C GLU A 52 -6.37 2.62 4.91
N LEU A 53 -5.07 2.54 4.68
CA LEU A 53 -4.49 1.77 3.60
C LEU A 53 -4.53 0.30 3.97
N CYS A 54 -5.21 -0.51 3.16
CA CYS A 54 -5.32 -1.96 3.35
C CYS A 54 -4.42 -2.68 2.34
N LEU A 55 -3.45 -3.42 2.83
CA LEU A 55 -2.59 -4.30 2.04
C LEU A 55 -3.15 -5.72 2.14
N THR A 56 -3.31 -6.40 1.01
CA THR A 56 -3.85 -7.76 0.96
C THR A 56 -2.81 -8.71 0.37
N ARG A 57 -2.56 -9.79 1.07
CA ARG A 57 -1.61 -10.82 0.66
C ARG A 57 -2.36 -12.02 0.08
N HIS A 58 -1.89 -12.50 -1.06
CA HIS A 58 -2.45 -13.67 -1.75
C HIS A 58 -1.34 -14.69 -2.03
N ASP A 59 -0.79 -15.28 -0.98
CA ASP A 59 0.15 -16.38 -1.14
C ASP A 59 -0.53 -17.74 -0.92
N ILE A 60 0.17 -18.78 -1.38
CA ILE A 60 -0.36 -20.14 -1.37
C ILE A 60 -0.58 -20.67 0.06
N TYR A 61 0.25 -20.29 1.00
CA TYR A 61 0.17 -20.72 2.40
C TYR A 61 -1.07 -20.18 3.10
N GLN A 62 -1.52 -19.00 2.71
CA GLN A 62 -2.75 -18.42 3.21
C GLN A 62 -3.99 -19.22 2.85
N LYS A 63 -4.05 -19.74 1.63
CA LYS A 63 -5.18 -20.55 1.16
C LYS A 63 -5.28 -21.85 1.92
N GLU A 64 -4.15 -22.51 2.19
CA GLU A 64 -4.10 -23.78 2.91
C GLU A 64 -4.49 -23.63 4.38
N LEU A 65 -4.17 -22.51 5.01
CA LEU A 65 -4.43 -22.25 6.42
C LEU A 65 -5.59 -21.27 6.67
N SER A 66 -6.38 -20.95 5.66
CA SER A 66 -7.48 -19.96 5.79
C SER A 66 -8.60 -20.38 6.76
N PHE A 67 -8.71 -21.66 7.09
CA PHE A 67 -9.64 -22.20 8.09
C PHE A 67 -9.13 -22.08 9.54
N ALA A 68 -7.84 -21.78 9.73
CA ALA A 68 -7.23 -21.72 11.04
C ALA A 68 -7.15 -20.27 11.54
N ASN A 69 -7.49 -20.08 12.80
CA ASN A 69 -7.25 -18.83 13.51
C ASN A 69 -5.79 -18.82 14.00
N PHE A 70 -5.13 -17.68 13.89
CA PHE A 70 -3.80 -17.51 14.46
C PHE A 70 -3.88 -16.88 15.85
N GLU A 71 -3.06 -17.36 16.77
CA GLU A 71 -2.99 -16.82 18.14
C GLU A 71 -2.29 -15.47 18.20
N LYS A 72 -1.33 -15.25 17.30
CA LYS A 72 -0.55 -14.02 17.21
C LYS A 72 -0.19 -13.67 15.78
N LEU A 73 -0.46 -12.43 15.39
CA LEU A 73 -0.07 -11.90 14.09
C LEU A 73 1.46 -11.80 13.99
N ASN A 74 2.01 -12.27 12.88
CA ASN A 74 3.43 -12.21 12.56
C ASN A 74 3.65 -12.01 11.04
N PRO A 75 4.89 -11.77 10.57
CA PRO A 75 5.16 -11.52 9.15
C PRO A 75 4.77 -12.65 8.17
N TYR A 76 4.49 -13.84 8.66
CA TYR A 76 4.17 -15.00 7.81
C TYR A 76 2.69 -15.34 7.75
N ASN A 77 1.88 -14.93 8.73
CA ASN A 77 0.49 -15.35 8.85
C ASN A 77 -0.54 -14.24 8.64
N TRP A 78 -0.13 -13.01 8.26
CA TRP A 78 -1.08 -11.95 7.98
C TRP A 78 -1.71 -12.10 6.58
N SER A 79 -3.00 -11.82 6.46
CA SER A 79 -3.73 -11.80 5.17
C SER A 79 -4.07 -10.37 4.74
N ASN A 80 -4.51 -9.58 5.67
CA ASN A 80 -4.78 -8.16 5.49
C ASN A 80 -4.00 -7.37 6.55
N TYR A 81 -3.41 -6.28 6.12
CA TYR A 81 -2.70 -5.37 7.01
C TYR A 81 -3.23 -3.95 6.79
N GLU A 82 -3.75 -3.35 7.84
CA GLU A 82 -4.36 -2.02 7.81
C GLU A 82 -3.43 -1.00 8.44
N ILE A 83 -3.18 0.11 7.73
CA ILE A 83 -2.31 1.18 8.17
C ILE A 83 -3.13 2.47 8.25
N LYS A 84 -3.27 3.01 9.45
CA LYS A 84 -3.92 4.31 9.66
C LYS A 84 -3.05 5.43 9.09
N PRO A 85 -3.66 6.38 8.35
CA PRO A 85 -2.90 7.51 7.85
C PRO A 85 -2.44 8.43 8.99
N ASN A 86 -1.21 8.93 8.86
CA ASN A 86 -0.66 9.96 9.73
C ASN A 86 0.10 10.98 8.88
N ASN A 87 0.08 12.24 9.28
CA ASN A 87 0.80 13.30 8.58
C ASN A 87 2.29 12.98 8.46
N HIS A 88 2.84 13.23 7.30
CA HIS A 88 4.26 13.04 6.95
C HIS A 88 4.75 11.59 6.96
N MET A 89 3.83 10.62 7.10
CA MET A 89 4.17 9.21 6.95
C MET A 89 4.29 8.87 5.47
N CYS A 90 5.36 8.15 5.11
CA CYS A 90 5.56 7.57 3.79
C CYS A 90 5.49 6.05 3.89
N ILE A 91 4.64 5.44 3.09
CA ILE A 91 4.51 3.99 3.01
C ILE A 91 4.94 3.55 1.63
N LEU A 92 5.84 2.57 1.58
CA LEU A 92 6.32 1.94 0.35
C LEU A 92 6.00 0.45 0.40
N PHE A 93 5.43 -0.08 -0.68
CA PHE A 93 5.06 -1.48 -0.78
C PHE A 93 5.28 -2.01 -2.20
N PRO A 94 5.43 -3.35 -2.39
CA PRO A 94 5.54 -3.94 -3.73
C PRO A 94 4.34 -3.57 -4.60
N ALA A 95 4.59 -3.15 -5.84
CA ALA A 95 3.55 -2.65 -6.74
C ALA A 95 2.50 -3.72 -7.12
N ASN A 96 2.88 -4.99 -7.08
CA ASN A 96 1.99 -6.12 -7.34
C ASN A 96 1.20 -6.59 -6.10
N LEU A 97 1.42 -5.97 -4.94
CA LEU A 97 0.63 -6.26 -3.75
C LEU A 97 -0.75 -5.60 -3.87
N PRO A 98 -1.85 -6.37 -3.87
CA PRO A 98 -3.19 -5.80 -3.90
C PRO A 98 -3.41 -4.89 -2.70
N HIS A 99 -3.94 -3.70 -2.96
CA HIS A 99 -4.19 -2.72 -1.92
C HIS A 99 -5.43 -1.89 -2.22
N SER A 100 -6.02 -1.37 -1.17
CA SER A 100 -7.21 -0.51 -1.22
C SER A 100 -7.10 0.57 -0.17
N VAL A 101 -7.95 1.57 -0.26
CA VAL A 101 -8.08 2.62 0.76
C VAL A 101 -9.51 2.70 1.22
N ARG A 102 -9.72 2.58 2.52
CA ARG A 102 -11.05 2.66 3.13
C ARG A 102 -11.65 4.06 2.98
N PRO A 103 -12.98 4.17 3.06
CA PRO A 103 -13.66 5.46 2.96
C PRO A 103 -13.17 6.45 4.02
N ASN A 104 -13.05 7.70 3.61
CA ASN A 104 -12.90 8.82 4.53
C ASN A 104 -14.23 9.08 5.24
N LEU A 105 -14.29 8.86 6.54
CA LEU A 105 -15.50 9.03 7.34
C LEU A 105 -15.57 10.39 8.05
N THR A 106 -14.71 11.33 7.67
CA THR A 106 -14.70 12.69 8.21
C THR A 106 -15.16 13.71 7.17
N ASN A 107 -15.53 14.91 7.63
CA ASN A 107 -15.87 16.03 6.73
C ASN A 107 -14.63 16.77 6.19
N GLU A 108 -13.43 16.44 6.70
CA GLU A 108 -12.18 17.00 6.25
C GLU A 108 -11.61 16.21 5.06
N LYS A 109 -10.93 16.88 4.16
CA LYS A 109 -10.30 16.26 3.01
C LYS A 109 -9.01 15.55 3.41
N ARG A 110 -8.86 14.28 2.99
CA ARG A 110 -7.59 13.55 3.06
C ARG A 110 -6.74 13.93 1.85
N VAL A 111 -5.55 14.49 2.09
CA VAL A 111 -4.61 14.87 1.04
C VAL A 111 -3.38 13.99 1.11
N SER A 112 -3.13 13.25 0.04
CA SER A 112 -1.97 12.35 -0.09
C SER A 112 -1.32 12.45 -1.45
N LEU A 113 -0.04 12.09 -1.52
CA LEU A 113 0.75 11.99 -2.73
C LEU A 113 1.01 10.52 -3.00
N SER A 114 0.53 10.02 -4.13
CA SER A 114 0.84 8.66 -4.60
C SER A 114 1.93 8.70 -5.64
N PHE A 115 2.78 7.67 -5.67
CA PHE A 115 3.86 7.56 -6.64
C PHE A 115 4.20 6.11 -6.95
N ASN A 116 4.77 5.90 -8.14
CA ASN A 116 5.26 4.61 -8.61
C ASN A 116 6.77 4.67 -8.82
N ILE A 117 7.45 3.59 -8.45
CA ILE A 117 8.88 3.41 -8.67
C ILE A 117 9.09 2.30 -9.68
N GLN A 118 9.86 2.61 -10.72
CA GLN A 118 10.30 1.69 -11.76
C GLN A 118 11.78 1.40 -11.59
N GLY A 119 12.18 0.17 -11.93
CA GLY A 119 13.58 -0.21 -12.06
C GLY A 119 13.98 -0.36 -13.51
N THR A 120 15.23 -0.02 -13.81
CA THR A 120 15.85 -0.28 -15.11
C THR A 120 17.02 -1.25 -14.96
N VAL A 121 17.10 -2.20 -15.86
CA VAL A 121 18.22 -3.16 -15.98
C VAL A 121 19.36 -2.61 -16.84
#